data_63e24d6431479630d86c81d3cafde01f
#
_entry.id   63e24d6431479630d86c81d3cafde01f
#
_cell.length_a   1.000
_cell.length_b   1.000
_cell.length_c   1.000
_cell.angle_alpha   90.00
_cell.angle_beta   90.00
_cell.angle_gamma   90.00
#
_symmetry.space_group_name_H-M   'P 1'
#
loop_
_entity.id
_entity.type
_entity.pdbx_description
1 polymer ?
#
loop_
_entity_poly.entity_id
_entity_poly.type
_entity_poly.pdbx_seq_one_letter_code
_entity_poly.pdbx_strand_id
1 'polypeptide(L)'
;LPAFTARDHDLTIGMVNISLFKNFVPLGALLPTDRAELAKYARVGVYQPGQIIFSRGETAQTVPFLVSGEVEVFDGGHARVVQGDTPDARNALATGARRAATATCLKTAQVLLVDREHMDLILTWSQTGGVQVTEHGAKPAAGEDDAQDWMTALLQNQAFHRIPPGNIAQLFACMQSARFAAGDTIIQQGDRGDGYFILTEGRVQVVQQDADGLNETEVSLLGVGRGFGEEALLSGNPRNATVRALTDVSVMKIDAHDFERLLKAPVLSQIAIDEVVAEHQLLDVRLPDEFARGHVPGAISLPLARLRELAVQLDPRRPCAVYCDSGRRSASATYLLCERGFDARLVAGGVPAELMTESH
;
A
#
# COMPACT_ATOMS: atom_id res chain seq x y z
N LEU A 1 -10.09 16.90 -10.38
CA LEU A 1 -10.66 17.59 -9.22
C LEU A 1 -11.34 16.54 -8.35
N PRO A 2 -11.04 16.43 -7.04
CA PRO A 2 -11.70 15.47 -6.16
C PRO A 2 -13.21 15.73 -6.15
N ALA A 3 -14.00 14.66 -6.15
CA ALA A 3 -15.46 14.72 -6.11
C ALA A 3 -15.94 15.06 -4.69
N PHE A 4 -16.07 16.33 -4.37
CA PHE A 4 -16.66 16.80 -3.12
C PHE A 4 -18.18 16.89 -3.25
N THR A 5 -18.92 16.46 -2.23
CA THR A 5 -20.39 16.42 -2.24
C THR A 5 -21.03 17.78 -1.94
N ALA A 6 -22.31 17.95 -2.25
CA ALA A 6 -23.07 19.20 -2.10
C ALA A 6 -23.15 19.79 -0.67
N ARG A 7 -22.80 19.02 0.39
CA ARG A 7 -22.71 19.52 1.78
C ARG A 7 -21.45 20.33 2.08
N ASP A 8 -20.52 20.37 1.14
CA ASP A 8 -19.19 20.99 1.31
C ASP A 8 -19.15 22.48 0.96
N HIS A 9 -20.25 23.05 0.45
CA HIS A 9 -20.30 24.43 -0.07
C HIS A 9 -20.27 25.53 1.01
N ASP A 10 -20.56 25.21 2.28
CA ASP A 10 -20.59 26.20 3.39
C ASP A 10 -19.31 26.21 4.27
N LEU A 11 -18.29 25.42 3.91
CA LEU A 11 -17.07 25.33 4.69
C LEU A 11 -16.05 26.38 4.22
N THR A 12 -15.54 27.17 5.14
CA THR A 12 -14.42 28.10 4.87
C THR A 12 -13.18 27.28 4.50
N ILE A 13 -12.84 27.27 3.20
CA ILE A 13 -11.67 26.54 2.68
C ILE A 13 -10.43 27.38 2.94
N GLY A 14 -9.62 27.00 3.93
CA GLY A 14 -8.28 27.54 4.15
C GLY A 14 -7.21 26.68 3.47
N MET A 15 -6.12 27.29 3.05
CA MET A 15 -4.92 26.54 2.63
C MET A 15 -4.44 25.67 3.80
N VAL A 16 -4.29 24.36 3.55
CA VAL A 16 -3.86 23.40 4.58
C VAL A 16 -2.40 23.66 4.92
N ASN A 17 -2.13 23.99 6.19
CA ASN A 17 -0.75 24.07 6.67
C ASN A 17 -0.18 22.65 6.80
N ILE A 18 0.85 22.34 5.99
CA ILE A 18 1.51 21.03 5.93
C ILE A 18 2.01 20.58 7.32
N SER A 19 2.36 21.52 8.21
CA SER A 19 2.80 21.20 9.57
C SER A 19 1.72 20.51 10.42
N LEU A 20 0.43 20.71 10.12
CA LEU A 20 -0.67 20.04 10.82
C LEU A 20 -0.61 18.52 10.69
N PHE A 21 -0.15 18.01 9.55
CA PHE A 21 -0.08 16.56 9.31
C PHE A 21 0.84 15.84 10.31
N LYS A 22 1.83 16.52 10.87
CA LYS A 22 2.76 15.95 11.87
C LYS A 22 2.06 15.50 13.14
N ASN A 23 0.92 16.08 13.44
CA ASN A 23 0.20 15.84 14.69
C ASN A 23 -0.69 14.59 14.62
N PHE A 24 -0.92 14.04 13.42
CA PHE A 24 -1.90 12.98 13.20
C PHE A 24 -1.27 11.66 12.79
N VAL A 25 -1.83 10.57 13.29
CA VAL A 25 -1.47 9.19 12.90
C VAL A 25 -2.43 8.75 11.78
N PRO A 26 -1.91 8.20 10.66
CA PRO A 26 -0.52 7.90 10.33
C PRO A 26 0.24 9.03 9.60
N LEU A 27 -0.35 10.20 9.43
CA LEU A 27 0.15 11.29 8.57
C LEU A 27 1.52 11.82 9.02
N GLY A 28 1.78 11.80 10.33
CA GLY A 28 3.05 12.23 10.93
C GLY A 28 4.26 11.39 10.52
N ALA A 29 4.03 10.13 10.14
CA ALA A 29 5.08 9.23 9.68
C ALA A 29 5.51 9.46 8.23
N LEU A 30 4.70 10.20 7.44
CA LEU A 30 5.02 10.53 6.05
C LEU A 30 6.24 11.47 5.96
N LEU A 31 6.99 11.36 4.87
CA LEU A 31 8.06 12.32 4.55
C LEU A 31 7.46 13.73 4.30
N PRO A 32 8.25 14.81 4.48
CA PRO A 32 7.77 16.17 4.25
C PRO A 32 7.15 16.40 2.86
N THR A 33 7.68 15.76 1.86
CA THR A 33 7.24 15.80 0.46
C THR A 33 5.93 15.06 0.24
N ASP A 34 5.78 13.88 0.83
CA ASP A 34 4.53 13.10 0.77
C ASP A 34 3.40 13.87 1.47
N ARG A 35 3.71 14.56 2.59
CA ARG A 35 2.76 15.46 3.24
C ARG A 35 2.39 16.65 2.37
N ALA A 36 3.35 17.22 1.63
CA ALA A 36 3.09 18.32 0.70
C ALA A 36 2.19 17.88 -0.45
N GLU A 37 2.41 16.67 -0.98
CA GLU A 37 1.55 16.10 -2.01
C GLU A 37 0.14 15.83 -1.46
N LEU A 38 0.04 15.19 -0.29
CA LEU A 38 -1.24 14.90 0.35
C LEU A 38 -2.05 16.16 0.69
N ALA A 39 -1.37 17.27 1.00
CA ALA A 39 -2.01 18.55 1.29
C ALA A 39 -2.83 19.10 0.13
N LYS A 40 -2.51 18.74 -1.11
CA LYS A 40 -3.30 19.09 -2.31
C LYS A 40 -4.68 18.44 -2.32
N TYR A 41 -4.84 17.33 -1.59
CA TYR A 41 -6.06 16.53 -1.48
C TYR A 41 -6.67 16.59 -0.07
N ALA A 42 -6.36 17.65 0.66
CA ALA A 42 -6.85 17.89 2.01
C ALA A 42 -7.43 19.30 2.15
N ARG A 43 -8.32 19.47 3.11
CA ARG A 43 -8.92 20.76 3.45
C ARG A 43 -9.22 20.83 4.95
N VAL A 44 -9.32 22.03 5.50
CA VAL A 44 -9.77 22.26 6.87
C VAL A 44 -11.21 22.81 6.81
N GLY A 45 -12.13 22.10 7.44
CA GLY A 45 -13.51 22.54 7.65
C GLY A 45 -13.69 23.09 9.06
N VAL A 46 -14.51 24.16 9.19
CA VAL A 46 -14.91 24.71 10.49
C VAL A 46 -16.39 24.34 10.72
N TYR A 47 -16.64 23.70 11.86
CA TYR A 47 -17.97 23.24 12.25
C TYR A 47 -18.45 23.97 13.50
N GLN A 48 -19.72 24.36 13.51
CA GLN A 48 -20.36 24.99 14.65
C GLN A 48 -21.04 23.94 15.57
N PRO A 49 -21.27 24.25 16.85
CA PRO A 49 -21.98 23.36 17.76
C PRO A 49 -23.30 22.85 17.18
N GLY A 50 -23.54 21.55 17.26
CA GLY A 50 -24.70 20.86 16.71
C GLY A 50 -24.59 20.46 15.23
N GLN A 51 -23.57 20.89 14.49
CA GLN A 51 -23.36 20.46 13.11
C GLN A 51 -22.82 19.02 13.07
N ILE A 52 -23.31 18.25 12.10
CA ILE A 52 -22.86 16.87 11.85
C ILE A 52 -21.69 16.92 10.87
N ILE A 53 -20.56 16.33 11.27
CA ILE A 53 -19.34 16.18 10.46
C ILE A 53 -19.51 15.04 9.46
N PHE A 54 -20.03 13.90 9.93
CA PHE A 54 -20.41 12.74 9.11
C PHE A 54 -21.48 11.91 9.83
N SER A 55 -22.26 11.12 9.06
CA SER A 55 -23.36 10.30 9.58
C SER A 55 -23.06 8.81 9.45
N ARG A 56 -23.54 8.01 10.41
CA ARG A 56 -23.47 6.54 10.37
C ARG A 56 -24.08 6.01 9.08
N GLY A 57 -23.41 5.01 8.45
CA GLY A 57 -23.83 4.40 7.21
C GLY A 57 -23.41 5.14 5.94
N GLU A 58 -22.88 6.36 6.05
CA GLU A 58 -22.40 7.16 4.92
C GLU A 58 -21.12 6.54 4.32
N THR A 59 -21.00 6.57 2.98
CA THR A 59 -19.78 6.19 2.29
C THR A 59 -18.70 7.26 2.48
N ALA A 60 -17.56 6.87 3.03
CA ALA A 60 -16.50 7.79 3.41
C ALA A 60 -15.58 8.12 2.23
N GLN A 61 -15.65 9.33 1.70
CA GLN A 61 -14.71 9.87 0.72
C GLN A 61 -13.48 10.51 1.38
N THR A 62 -13.60 10.96 2.63
CA THR A 62 -12.53 11.63 3.36
C THR A 62 -12.23 10.94 4.69
N VAL A 63 -11.04 11.15 5.22
CA VAL A 63 -10.63 10.77 6.58
C VAL A 63 -10.56 12.04 7.41
N PRO A 64 -11.42 12.20 8.45
CA PRO A 64 -11.49 13.38 9.30
C PRO A 64 -10.55 13.29 10.49
N PHE A 65 -9.77 14.35 10.75
CA PHE A 65 -8.93 14.51 11.93
C PHE A 65 -9.30 15.80 12.68
N LEU A 66 -9.49 15.70 13.99
CA LEU A 66 -9.86 16.86 14.81
C LEU A 66 -8.62 17.72 15.09
N VAL A 67 -8.58 18.94 14.55
CA VAL A 67 -7.49 19.91 14.78
C VAL A 67 -7.70 20.67 16.10
N SER A 68 -8.93 21.13 16.33
CA SER A 68 -9.30 21.86 17.55
C SER A 68 -10.80 21.76 17.80
N GLY A 69 -11.23 22.08 19.01
CA GLY A 69 -12.65 22.03 19.40
C GLY A 69 -13.02 20.71 20.10
N GLU A 70 -14.31 20.34 20.05
CA GLU A 70 -14.83 19.18 20.75
C GLU A 70 -15.93 18.52 19.91
N VAL A 71 -15.81 17.20 19.73
CA VAL A 71 -16.68 16.41 18.84
C VAL A 71 -17.13 15.14 19.59
N GLU A 72 -18.43 14.87 19.57
CA GLU A 72 -19.00 13.60 20.00
C GLU A 72 -19.04 12.63 18.82
N VAL A 73 -18.57 11.41 19.03
CA VAL A 73 -18.67 10.31 18.07
C VAL A 73 -19.54 9.21 18.68
N PHE A 74 -20.71 8.98 18.08
CA PHE A 74 -21.74 8.05 18.57
C PHE A 74 -21.95 6.89 17.59
N ASP A 75 -21.74 5.65 18.03
CA ASP A 75 -21.86 4.44 17.20
C ASP A 75 -23.22 3.73 17.27
N GLY A 76 -24.15 4.27 18.05
CA GLY A 76 -25.47 3.70 18.27
C GLY A 76 -25.62 2.97 19.62
N GLY A 77 -24.54 2.80 20.38
CA GLY A 77 -24.53 2.22 21.73
C GLY A 77 -23.69 3.03 22.70
N HIS A 78 -22.55 3.55 22.23
CA HIS A 78 -21.59 4.30 23.03
C HIS A 78 -21.33 5.66 22.42
N ALA A 79 -21.19 6.68 23.28
CA ALA A 79 -20.75 8.01 22.90
C ALA A 79 -19.33 8.24 23.43
N ARG A 80 -18.45 8.68 22.56
CA ARG A 80 -17.09 9.08 22.91
C ARG A 80 -16.91 10.55 22.55
N VAL A 81 -16.37 11.36 23.45
CA VAL A 81 -16.06 12.77 23.22
C VAL A 81 -14.56 12.89 22.92
N VAL A 82 -14.23 13.45 21.78
CA VAL A 82 -12.84 13.75 21.37
C VAL A 82 -12.63 15.27 21.48
N GLN A 83 -11.58 15.65 22.20
CA GLN A 83 -11.17 17.05 22.37
C GLN A 83 -9.89 17.31 21.60
N GLY A 84 -9.81 18.43 20.89
CA GLY A 84 -8.59 18.89 20.24
C GLY A 84 -7.43 19.01 21.25
N ASP A 85 -6.21 18.84 20.74
CA ASP A 85 -4.96 18.86 21.53
C ASP A 85 -4.81 17.72 22.58
N THR A 86 -5.66 16.70 22.52
CA THR A 86 -5.52 15.48 23.32
C THR A 86 -4.85 14.35 22.52
N PRO A 87 -4.31 13.32 23.19
CA PRO A 87 -3.78 12.15 22.49
C PRO A 87 -4.81 11.47 21.57
N ASP A 88 -6.09 11.44 21.96
CA ASP A 88 -7.17 10.87 21.15
C ASP A 88 -7.40 11.62 19.85
N ALA A 89 -7.25 12.95 19.84
CA ALA A 89 -7.39 13.78 18.65
C ALA A 89 -6.28 13.54 17.61
N ARG A 90 -5.16 12.94 17.99
CA ARG A 90 -4.10 12.54 17.05
C ARG A 90 -4.57 11.49 16.05
N ASN A 91 -5.63 10.80 16.35
CA ASN A 91 -6.21 9.78 15.52
C ASN A 91 -7.38 10.33 14.69
N ALA A 92 -7.62 9.69 13.53
CA ALA A 92 -8.80 10.00 12.75
C ALA A 92 -10.09 9.75 13.56
N LEU A 93 -11.09 10.60 13.41
CA LEU A 93 -12.41 10.39 14.03
C LEU A 93 -13.09 9.13 13.49
N ALA A 94 -12.83 8.76 12.25
CA ALA A 94 -13.27 7.52 11.63
C ALA A 94 -12.40 7.16 10.41
N THR A 95 -12.08 5.87 10.24
CA THR A 95 -11.21 5.35 9.16
C THR A 95 -11.92 4.44 8.17
N GLY A 96 -13.04 3.80 8.53
CA GLY A 96 -13.76 2.85 7.68
C GLY A 96 -14.25 3.43 6.35
N ALA A 97 -14.33 2.60 5.30
CA ALA A 97 -14.92 2.98 4.01
C ALA A 97 -16.41 3.33 4.12
N ARG A 98 -17.09 2.78 5.10
CA ARG A 98 -18.44 3.14 5.52
C ARG A 98 -18.38 3.62 6.97
N ARG A 99 -19.06 4.72 7.27
CA ARG A 99 -19.07 5.29 8.62
C ARG A 99 -19.78 4.38 9.60
N ALA A 100 -19.10 3.90 10.62
CA ALA A 100 -19.69 3.09 11.71
C ALA A 100 -20.43 3.95 12.73
N ALA A 101 -20.11 5.25 12.82
CA ALA A 101 -20.61 6.19 13.81
C ALA A 101 -21.08 7.50 13.16
N THR A 102 -21.79 8.33 13.93
CA THR A 102 -22.09 9.73 13.62
C THR A 102 -21.18 10.63 14.45
N ALA A 103 -20.59 11.65 13.83
CA ALA A 103 -19.80 12.66 14.53
C ALA A 103 -20.53 14.00 14.55
N THR A 104 -20.75 14.56 15.75
CA THR A 104 -21.44 15.82 15.99
C THR A 104 -20.52 16.81 16.71
N CYS A 105 -20.45 18.02 16.23
CA CYS A 105 -19.67 19.09 16.85
C CYS A 105 -20.33 19.54 18.16
N LEU A 106 -19.62 19.48 19.29
CA LEU A 106 -20.09 19.97 20.60
C LEU A 106 -19.65 21.41 20.86
N LYS A 107 -18.39 21.76 20.49
CA LYS A 107 -17.86 23.13 20.50
C LYS A 107 -17.27 23.42 19.14
N THR A 108 -17.27 24.69 18.73
CA THR A 108 -16.67 25.08 17.44
C THR A 108 -15.38 24.32 17.18
N ALA A 109 -15.35 23.54 16.11
CA ALA A 109 -14.30 22.61 15.80
C ALA A 109 -13.68 22.87 14.43
N GLN A 110 -12.37 22.73 14.33
CA GLN A 110 -11.65 22.65 13.07
C GLN A 110 -11.32 21.18 12.79
N VAL A 111 -11.68 20.70 11.62
CA VAL A 111 -11.47 19.31 11.20
C VAL A 111 -10.67 19.30 9.90
N LEU A 112 -9.53 18.64 9.91
CA LEU A 112 -8.76 18.32 8.71
C LEU A 112 -9.43 17.13 8.02
N LEU A 113 -9.90 17.36 6.81
CA LEU A 113 -10.52 16.36 5.93
C LEU A 113 -9.51 16.00 4.85
N VAL A 114 -9.02 14.77 4.87
CA VAL A 114 -8.05 14.25 3.89
C VAL A 114 -8.77 13.29 2.96
N ASP A 115 -8.58 13.46 1.65
CA ASP A 115 -9.13 12.51 0.67
C ASP A 115 -8.64 11.09 0.97
N ARG A 116 -9.57 10.16 1.08
CA ARG A 116 -9.30 8.79 1.54
C ARG A 116 -8.43 8.02 0.55
N GLU A 117 -8.75 8.13 -0.73
CA GLU A 117 -8.05 7.38 -1.76
C GLU A 117 -6.61 7.86 -1.91
N HIS A 118 -6.39 9.16 -1.92
CA HIS A 118 -5.05 9.74 -1.99
C HIS A 118 -4.22 9.50 -0.72
N MET A 119 -4.86 9.52 0.46
CA MET A 119 -4.17 9.18 1.70
C MET A 119 -3.65 7.75 1.68
N ASP A 120 -4.49 6.80 1.28
CA ASP A 120 -4.12 5.39 1.21
C ASP A 120 -3.05 5.13 0.14
N LEU A 121 -3.16 5.81 -1.00
CA LEU A 121 -2.19 5.77 -2.08
C LEU A 121 -0.80 6.25 -1.61
N ILE A 122 -0.74 7.41 -0.97
CA ILE A 122 0.53 7.99 -0.49
C ILE A 122 1.11 7.18 0.67
N LEU A 123 0.28 6.68 1.59
CA LEU A 123 0.73 5.79 2.67
C LEU A 123 1.31 4.48 2.12
N THR A 124 0.69 3.91 1.09
CA THR A 124 1.22 2.70 0.43
C THR A 124 2.54 3.00 -0.25
N TRP A 125 2.63 4.09 -1.00
CA TRP A 125 3.85 4.52 -1.67
C TRP A 125 5.00 4.74 -0.69
N SER A 126 4.79 5.51 0.37
CA SER A 126 5.84 5.80 1.37
C SER A 126 6.40 4.54 2.04
N GLN A 127 5.60 3.46 2.12
CA GLN A 127 6.01 2.19 2.71
C GLN A 127 6.65 1.22 1.71
N THR A 128 6.36 1.35 0.41
CA THR A 128 6.95 0.52 -0.64
C THR A 128 8.24 1.12 -1.19
N GLY A 129 8.37 2.44 -1.18
CA GLY A 129 9.58 3.16 -1.60
C GLY A 129 10.85 2.83 -0.78
N GLY A 130 10.71 2.37 0.47
CA GLY A 130 11.81 1.91 1.32
C GLY A 130 12.10 0.42 1.23
N VAL A 131 11.35 -0.34 0.44
CA VAL A 131 11.52 -1.78 0.30
C VAL A 131 12.73 -2.07 -0.58
N GLN A 132 13.91 -2.23 0.02
CA GLN A 132 15.10 -2.71 -0.69
C GLN A 132 14.78 -4.07 -1.33
N VAL A 133 14.96 -4.16 -2.64
CA VAL A 133 14.94 -5.44 -3.37
C VAL A 133 16.23 -6.18 -2.97
N THR A 134 16.20 -6.85 -1.82
CA THR A 134 17.33 -7.70 -1.41
C THR A 134 17.33 -8.95 -2.27
N GLU A 135 18.47 -9.22 -2.91
CA GLU A 135 18.74 -10.46 -3.60
C GLU A 135 18.49 -11.65 -2.66
N HIS A 136 17.40 -12.38 -2.89
CA HIS A 136 17.25 -13.75 -2.41
C HIS A 136 17.38 -14.68 -3.61
N GLY A 137 18.60 -14.96 -3.94
CA GLY A 137 19.05 -15.90 -4.93
C GLY A 137 20.56 -15.81 -4.94
N ALA A 138 21.26 -16.94 -4.95
CA ALA A 138 22.71 -17.04 -4.88
C ALA A 138 23.38 -15.92 -5.70
N LYS A 139 24.42 -15.28 -5.09
CA LYS A 139 25.33 -14.40 -5.83
C LYS A 139 25.59 -15.04 -7.19
N PRO A 140 25.38 -14.34 -8.31
CA PRO A 140 25.88 -14.87 -9.56
C PRO A 140 27.38 -15.00 -9.43
N ALA A 141 27.89 -16.21 -9.46
CA ALA A 141 29.31 -16.47 -9.67
C ALA A 141 29.66 -15.79 -11.00
N ALA A 142 30.68 -14.95 -10.97
CA ALA A 142 31.26 -14.40 -12.20
C ALA A 142 31.83 -15.61 -12.99
N GLY A 143 31.10 -16.03 -14.02
CA GLY A 143 31.45 -17.14 -14.91
C GLY A 143 30.70 -16.92 -16.23
N GLU A 144 31.45 -16.71 -17.28
CA GLU A 144 31.04 -16.74 -18.66
C GLU A 144 30.42 -18.10 -18.95
N ASP A 145 29.12 -18.15 -19.18
CA ASP A 145 28.35 -19.17 -19.93
C ASP A 145 26.98 -19.38 -19.27
N ASP A 146 26.13 -18.34 -19.24
CA ASP A 146 24.78 -18.52 -18.75
C ASP A 146 23.79 -17.78 -19.66
N ALA A 147 23.41 -18.46 -20.73
CA ALA A 147 22.02 -18.43 -21.15
C ALA A 147 21.19 -19.19 -20.09
N GLN A 148 21.20 -18.69 -18.85
CA GLN A 148 20.31 -19.19 -17.84
C GLN A 148 18.91 -19.07 -18.40
N ASP A 149 18.24 -20.20 -18.59
CA ASP A 149 16.91 -20.23 -19.12
C ASP A 149 16.01 -19.37 -18.22
N TRP A 150 15.80 -18.11 -18.63
CA TRP A 150 15.03 -17.12 -17.89
C TRP A 150 13.64 -17.66 -17.55
N MET A 151 13.11 -18.55 -18.40
CA MET A 151 11.82 -19.19 -18.21
C MET A 151 11.86 -20.15 -17.00
N THR A 152 12.92 -20.95 -16.89
CA THR A 152 13.15 -21.80 -15.73
C THR A 152 13.33 -20.96 -14.45
N ALA A 153 14.09 -19.88 -14.52
CA ALA A 153 14.29 -18.98 -13.39
C ALA A 153 12.97 -18.31 -12.95
N LEU A 154 12.13 -17.88 -13.92
CA LEU A 154 10.81 -17.32 -13.66
C LEU A 154 9.89 -18.33 -12.98
N LEU A 155 9.84 -19.56 -13.49
CA LEU A 155 8.96 -20.62 -12.95
C LEU A 155 9.44 -21.14 -11.58
N GLN A 156 10.68 -20.87 -11.18
CA GLN A 156 11.17 -21.14 -9.82
C GLN A 156 10.66 -20.12 -8.78
N ASN A 157 10.12 -18.98 -9.22
CA ASN A 157 9.50 -18.02 -8.30
C ASN A 157 8.24 -18.66 -7.69
N GLN A 158 8.19 -18.70 -6.37
CA GLN A 158 7.12 -19.36 -5.61
C GLN A 158 5.73 -18.77 -5.89
N ALA A 159 5.63 -17.49 -6.24
CA ALA A 159 4.37 -16.88 -6.63
C ALA A 159 3.78 -17.54 -7.89
N PHE A 160 4.63 -17.98 -8.83
CA PHE A 160 4.18 -18.65 -10.05
C PHE A 160 3.59 -20.03 -9.80
N HIS A 161 3.94 -20.70 -8.69
CA HIS A 161 3.34 -22.00 -8.31
C HIS A 161 1.84 -21.89 -7.98
N ARG A 162 1.34 -20.70 -7.71
CA ARG A 162 -0.07 -20.43 -7.46
C ARG A 162 -0.88 -20.17 -8.73
N ILE A 163 -0.20 -19.96 -9.85
CA ILE A 163 -0.86 -19.68 -11.13
C ILE A 163 -1.33 -20.99 -11.76
N PRO A 164 -2.60 -21.11 -12.14
CA PRO A 164 -3.10 -22.29 -12.85
C PRO A 164 -2.31 -22.54 -14.14
N PRO A 165 -2.01 -23.80 -14.50
CA PRO A 165 -1.21 -24.12 -15.70
C PRO A 165 -1.75 -23.49 -16.99
N GLY A 166 -3.08 -23.38 -17.13
CA GLY A 166 -3.71 -22.73 -18.28
C GLY A 166 -3.41 -21.24 -18.36
N ASN A 167 -3.29 -20.55 -17.21
CA ASN A 167 -2.90 -19.14 -17.15
C ASN A 167 -1.42 -18.96 -17.47
N ILE A 168 -0.56 -19.88 -17.03
CA ILE A 168 0.89 -19.84 -17.38
C ILE A 168 1.05 -19.92 -18.90
N ALA A 169 0.35 -20.83 -19.58
CA ALA A 169 0.41 -20.91 -21.04
C ALA A 169 -0.07 -19.62 -21.71
N GLN A 170 -1.14 -19.00 -21.21
CA GLN A 170 -1.63 -17.73 -21.71
C GLN A 170 -0.66 -16.57 -21.44
N LEU A 171 0.00 -16.53 -20.25
CA LEU A 171 1.03 -15.55 -19.94
C LEU A 171 2.14 -15.57 -20.98
N PHE A 172 2.70 -16.75 -21.27
CA PHE A 172 3.73 -16.87 -22.30
C PHE A 172 3.25 -16.46 -23.70
N ALA A 173 1.98 -16.74 -24.02
CA ALA A 173 1.41 -16.36 -25.32
C ALA A 173 1.17 -14.85 -25.48
N CYS A 174 0.90 -14.10 -24.41
CA CYS A 174 0.66 -12.67 -24.45
C CYS A 174 1.92 -11.82 -24.21
N MET A 175 3.06 -12.44 -23.83
CA MET A 175 4.32 -11.72 -23.62
C MET A 175 4.82 -11.07 -24.92
N GLN A 176 5.26 -9.82 -24.78
CA GLN A 176 5.84 -9.04 -25.87
C GLN A 176 7.32 -8.80 -25.62
N SER A 177 8.17 -9.13 -26.59
CA SER A 177 9.60 -8.87 -26.49
C SER A 177 9.89 -7.38 -26.73
N ALA A 178 10.75 -6.80 -25.89
CA ALA A 178 11.29 -5.46 -26.08
C ALA A 178 12.80 -5.45 -25.82
N ARG A 179 13.53 -4.52 -26.46
CA ARG A 179 14.98 -4.37 -26.31
C ARG A 179 15.30 -2.92 -25.96
N PHE A 180 16.32 -2.74 -25.13
CA PHE A 180 16.82 -1.45 -24.69
C PHE A 180 18.34 -1.46 -24.73
N ALA A 181 18.93 -0.35 -25.15
CA ALA A 181 20.38 -0.17 -25.14
C ALA A 181 20.86 0.16 -23.71
N ALA A 182 22.13 -0.08 -23.46
CA ALA A 182 22.78 0.34 -22.22
C ALA A 182 22.56 1.86 -21.99
N GLY A 183 22.07 2.22 -20.79
CA GLY A 183 21.72 3.59 -20.39
C GLY A 183 20.23 3.96 -20.61
N ASP A 184 19.47 3.18 -21.36
CA ASP A 184 18.05 3.47 -21.57
C ASP A 184 17.24 3.32 -20.27
N THR A 185 16.22 4.16 -20.11
CA THR A 185 15.23 4.05 -19.04
C THR A 185 14.07 3.18 -19.53
N ILE A 186 13.84 2.07 -18.81
CA ILE A 186 12.76 1.11 -19.11
C ILE A 186 11.48 1.50 -18.36
N ILE A 187 11.65 1.91 -17.09
CA ILE A 187 10.58 2.41 -16.23
C ILE A 187 11.05 3.73 -15.63
N GLN A 188 10.20 4.75 -15.64
CA GLN A 188 10.44 6.02 -14.98
C GLN A 188 9.64 6.12 -13.68
N GLN A 189 10.28 6.51 -12.58
CA GLN A 189 9.60 6.81 -11.31
C GLN A 189 8.53 7.89 -11.50
N GLY A 190 7.35 7.70 -10.91
CA GLY A 190 6.21 8.60 -11.02
C GLY A 190 5.26 8.29 -12.18
N ASP A 191 5.68 7.51 -13.18
CA ASP A 191 4.81 7.11 -14.29
C ASP A 191 3.73 6.12 -13.85
N ARG A 192 2.66 6.03 -14.62
CA ARG A 192 1.63 5.01 -14.43
C ARG A 192 2.18 3.63 -14.77
N GLY A 193 1.85 2.62 -13.96
CA GLY A 193 2.16 1.23 -14.27
C GLY A 193 1.39 0.74 -15.50
N ASP A 194 2.10 0.39 -16.56
CA ASP A 194 1.56 -0.06 -17.86
C ASP A 194 1.88 -1.54 -18.15
N GLY A 195 2.74 -2.17 -17.37
CA GLY A 195 3.12 -3.57 -17.56
C GLY A 195 4.11 -4.06 -16.50
N TYR A 196 4.28 -5.37 -16.50
CA TYR A 196 5.26 -6.13 -15.75
C TYR A 196 6.33 -6.63 -16.71
N PHE A 197 7.59 -6.54 -16.33
CA PHE A 197 8.73 -6.86 -17.18
C PHE A 197 9.53 -8.01 -16.57
N ILE A 198 10.00 -8.90 -17.40
CA ILE A 198 10.87 -10.03 -17.04
C ILE A 198 12.16 -9.91 -17.84
N LEU A 199 13.29 -9.85 -17.16
CA LEU A 199 14.60 -9.71 -17.80
C LEU A 199 15.02 -11.05 -18.40
N THR A 200 15.24 -11.08 -19.72
CA THR A 200 15.67 -12.27 -20.46
C THR A 200 17.13 -12.23 -20.84
N GLU A 201 17.71 -11.04 -20.97
CA GLU A 201 19.15 -10.82 -21.25
C GLU A 201 19.61 -9.52 -20.59
N GLY A 202 20.86 -9.47 -20.15
CA GLY A 202 21.51 -8.29 -19.63
C GLY A 202 21.26 -8.04 -18.14
N ARG A 203 21.45 -6.78 -17.71
CA ARG A 203 21.31 -6.33 -16.32
C ARG A 203 20.65 -4.96 -16.26
N VAL A 204 19.82 -4.76 -15.25
CA VAL A 204 19.18 -3.46 -14.96
C VAL A 204 19.47 -3.02 -13.55
N GLN A 205 19.51 -1.71 -13.35
CA GLN A 205 19.63 -1.03 -12.08
C GLN A 205 18.27 -0.42 -11.71
N VAL A 206 17.85 -0.63 -10.48
CA VAL A 206 16.67 0.01 -9.89
C VAL A 206 17.16 1.14 -9.00
N VAL A 207 16.74 2.37 -9.29
CA VAL A 207 17.09 3.56 -8.52
C VAL A 207 15.83 4.29 -8.06
N GLN A 208 15.89 4.88 -6.89
CA GLN A 208 14.85 5.77 -6.37
C GLN A 208 15.42 7.17 -6.24
N GLN A 209 14.65 8.14 -6.73
CA GLN A 209 14.89 9.54 -6.47
C GLN A 209 14.20 9.92 -5.17
N ASP A 210 14.91 10.74 -4.35
CA ASP A 210 14.26 11.43 -3.26
C ASP A 210 13.20 12.39 -3.82
N ALA A 211 12.38 12.88 -2.94
CA ALA A 211 11.23 13.68 -3.33
C ALA A 211 11.61 15.07 -3.87
N ASP A 212 12.84 15.55 -3.60
CA ASP A 212 13.37 16.79 -4.16
C ASP A 212 14.02 16.54 -5.52
N GLY A 213 14.11 15.27 -5.96
CA GLY A 213 14.71 14.85 -7.23
C GLY A 213 16.23 15.08 -7.30
N LEU A 214 16.86 15.41 -6.16
CA LEU A 214 18.27 15.80 -6.10
C LEU A 214 19.21 14.63 -5.88
N ASN A 215 18.75 13.56 -5.23
CA ASN A 215 19.57 12.38 -4.96
C ASN A 215 18.90 11.14 -5.51
N GLU A 216 19.71 10.29 -6.15
CA GLU A 216 19.30 8.95 -6.54
C GLU A 216 19.98 7.93 -5.61
N THR A 217 19.21 7.00 -5.11
CA THR A 217 19.71 5.88 -4.31
C THR A 217 19.50 4.59 -5.10
N GLU A 218 20.57 3.80 -5.26
CA GLU A 218 20.46 2.46 -5.82
C GLU A 218 19.71 1.56 -4.82
N VAL A 219 18.63 0.96 -5.30
CA VAL A 219 17.79 0.05 -4.50
C VAL A 219 18.15 -1.39 -4.78
N SER A 220 18.44 -1.72 -6.05
CA SER A 220 18.75 -3.10 -6.46
C SER A 220 19.40 -3.18 -7.83
N LEU A 221 20.11 -4.30 -8.05
CA LEU A 221 20.58 -4.76 -9.34
C LEU A 221 19.84 -6.04 -9.70
N LEU A 222 19.25 -6.10 -10.90
CA LEU A 222 18.50 -7.27 -11.35
C LEU A 222 19.20 -7.92 -12.55
N GLY A 223 19.23 -9.26 -12.54
CA GLY A 223 19.73 -10.11 -13.60
C GLY A 223 18.64 -10.93 -14.28
N VAL A 224 19.05 -11.78 -15.21
CA VAL A 224 18.18 -12.64 -16.02
C VAL A 224 17.24 -13.47 -15.15
N GLY A 225 15.99 -13.62 -15.57
CA GLY A 225 14.92 -14.34 -14.87
C GLY A 225 14.23 -13.54 -13.77
N ARG A 226 14.68 -12.29 -13.49
CA ARG A 226 14.03 -11.41 -12.52
C ARG A 226 12.94 -10.58 -13.17
N GLY A 227 11.82 -10.47 -12.45
CA GLY A 227 10.72 -9.58 -12.80
C GLY A 227 10.83 -8.23 -12.10
N PHE A 228 10.25 -7.20 -12.71
CA PHE A 228 10.17 -5.86 -12.13
C PHE A 228 8.96 -5.08 -12.65
N GLY A 229 8.54 -4.09 -11.89
CA GLY A 229 7.40 -3.24 -12.21
C GLY A 229 6.04 -3.76 -11.72
N GLU A 230 6.00 -4.88 -11.00
CA GLU A 230 4.80 -5.46 -10.40
C GLU A 230 4.17 -4.55 -9.34
N GLU A 231 5.00 -3.80 -8.59
CA GLU A 231 4.56 -3.00 -7.45
C GLU A 231 3.45 -2.01 -7.81
N ALA A 232 3.63 -1.26 -8.90
CA ALA A 232 2.64 -0.31 -9.40
C ALA A 232 1.33 -0.98 -9.83
N LEU A 233 1.41 -2.21 -10.35
CA LEU A 233 0.24 -2.99 -10.78
C LEU A 233 -0.50 -3.63 -9.60
N LEU A 234 0.24 -4.02 -8.56
CA LEU A 234 -0.33 -4.60 -7.33
C LEU A 234 -1.05 -3.55 -6.49
N SER A 235 -0.39 -2.42 -6.26
CA SER A 235 -0.89 -1.34 -5.40
C SER A 235 -1.84 -0.39 -6.12
N GLY A 236 -1.75 -0.29 -7.47
CA GLY A 236 -2.43 0.72 -8.27
C GLY A 236 -1.79 2.11 -8.18
N ASN A 237 -0.58 2.20 -7.61
CA ASN A 237 0.19 3.42 -7.44
C ASN A 237 1.01 3.74 -8.71
N PRO A 238 1.52 4.98 -8.86
CA PRO A 238 2.59 5.26 -9.81
C PRO A 238 3.84 4.42 -9.54
N ARG A 239 4.73 4.32 -10.53
CA ARG A 239 6.01 3.63 -10.41
C ARG A 239 6.82 4.20 -9.25
N ASN A 240 7.24 3.37 -8.32
CA ASN A 240 7.98 3.77 -7.12
C ASN A 240 9.49 3.91 -7.34
N ALA A 241 10.01 3.50 -8.49
CA ALA A 241 11.42 3.55 -8.85
C ALA A 241 11.62 3.70 -10.36
N THR A 242 12.79 4.19 -10.75
CA THR A 242 13.28 4.18 -12.11
C THR A 242 14.10 2.91 -12.34
N VAL A 243 13.90 2.24 -13.49
CA VAL A 243 14.69 1.08 -13.91
C VAL A 243 15.46 1.44 -15.17
N ARG A 244 16.80 1.36 -15.09
CA ARG A 244 17.72 1.66 -16.19
C ARG A 244 18.49 0.43 -16.63
N ALA A 245 18.70 0.29 -17.92
CA ALA A 245 19.55 -0.73 -18.51
C ALA A 245 21.03 -0.43 -18.20
N LEU A 246 21.74 -1.34 -17.54
CA LEU A 246 23.18 -1.23 -17.31
C LEU A 246 24.00 -1.78 -18.49
N THR A 247 23.44 -2.75 -19.19
CA THR A 247 23.97 -3.35 -20.42
C THR A 247 22.89 -3.26 -21.49
N ASP A 248 23.13 -3.69 -22.69
CA ASP A 248 22.03 -3.99 -23.61
C ASP A 248 21.17 -5.07 -22.98
N VAL A 249 19.85 -4.87 -22.96
CA VAL A 249 18.90 -5.78 -22.32
C VAL A 249 17.77 -6.18 -23.27
N SER A 250 17.32 -7.43 -23.09
CA SER A 250 16.07 -7.93 -23.64
C SER A 250 15.11 -8.23 -22.50
N VAL A 251 13.84 -7.88 -22.66
CA VAL A 251 12.79 -8.14 -21.69
C VAL A 251 11.55 -8.73 -22.36
N MET A 252 10.80 -9.53 -21.60
CA MET A 252 9.42 -9.87 -21.92
C MET A 252 8.50 -8.97 -21.10
N LYS A 253 7.60 -8.26 -21.77
CA LYS A 253 6.58 -7.39 -21.17
C LYS A 253 5.24 -8.10 -21.17
N ILE A 254 4.55 -8.08 -20.03
CA ILE A 254 3.14 -8.43 -19.86
C ILE A 254 2.40 -7.13 -19.59
N ASP A 255 1.36 -6.81 -20.35
CA ASP A 255 0.60 -5.59 -20.11
C ASP A 255 -0.19 -5.64 -18.79
N ALA A 256 -0.63 -4.46 -18.31
CA ALA A 256 -1.31 -4.35 -17.03
C ALA A 256 -2.60 -5.19 -16.95
N HIS A 257 -3.35 -5.33 -18.05
CA HIS A 257 -4.59 -6.10 -18.09
C HIS A 257 -4.33 -7.60 -17.95
N ASP A 258 -3.38 -8.12 -18.72
CA ASP A 258 -3.01 -9.54 -18.66
C ASP A 258 -2.32 -9.90 -17.34
N PHE A 259 -1.50 -9.00 -16.78
CA PHE A 259 -0.92 -9.14 -15.44
C PHE A 259 -2.03 -9.29 -14.38
N GLU A 260 -3.03 -8.38 -14.39
CA GLU A 260 -4.15 -8.42 -13.44
C GLU A 260 -4.90 -9.75 -13.52
N ARG A 261 -5.24 -10.18 -14.71
CA ARG A 261 -6.08 -11.35 -14.96
C ARG A 261 -5.35 -12.68 -14.74
N LEU A 262 -4.14 -12.81 -15.25
CA LEU A 262 -3.44 -14.10 -15.34
C LEU A 262 -2.48 -14.36 -14.19
N LEU A 263 -1.94 -13.29 -13.56
CA LEU A 263 -0.95 -13.40 -12.51
C LEU A 263 -1.49 -12.88 -11.17
N LYS A 264 -1.91 -11.62 -11.10
CA LYS A 264 -2.32 -11.00 -9.82
C LYS A 264 -3.54 -11.69 -9.22
N ALA A 265 -4.60 -11.87 -9.98
CA ALA A 265 -5.84 -12.48 -9.46
C ALA A 265 -5.64 -13.91 -8.91
N PRO A 266 -4.90 -14.82 -9.55
CA PRO A 266 -4.60 -16.14 -8.99
C PRO A 266 -3.68 -16.10 -7.78
N VAL A 267 -2.67 -15.23 -7.77
CA VAL A 267 -1.68 -15.15 -6.67
C VAL A 267 -2.30 -14.52 -5.43
N LEU A 268 -3.10 -13.46 -5.60
CA LEU A 268 -3.79 -12.76 -4.51
C LEU A 268 -5.14 -13.42 -4.18
N SER A 269 -5.11 -14.70 -3.82
CA SER A 269 -6.32 -15.38 -3.32
C SER A 269 -6.85 -14.63 -2.09
N GLN A 270 -8.18 -14.47 -2.01
CA GLN A 270 -8.84 -13.76 -0.93
C GLN A 270 -9.41 -14.71 0.11
N ILE A 271 -9.55 -14.20 1.33
CA ILE A 271 -10.21 -14.85 2.45
C ILE A 271 -11.12 -13.82 3.14
N ALA A 272 -12.32 -14.18 3.54
CA ALA A 272 -13.15 -13.32 4.35
C ALA A 272 -12.63 -13.31 5.81
N ILE A 273 -12.81 -12.19 6.53
CA ILE A 273 -12.27 -12.06 7.89
C ILE A 273 -12.87 -13.08 8.85
N ASP A 274 -14.13 -13.46 8.66
CA ASP A 274 -14.85 -14.48 9.44
C ASP A 274 -14.42 -15.92 9.14
N GLU A 275 -13.72 -16.14 8.02
CA GLU A 275 -13.10 -17.44 7.67
C GLU A 275 -11.68 -17.58 8.28
N VAL A 276 -11.14 -16.53 8.88
CA VAL A 276 -9.82 -16.58 9.53
C VAL A 276 -9.95 -17.32 10.87
N VAL A 277 -9.27 -18.44 10.97
CA VAL A 277 -9.28 -19.34 12.14
C VAL A 277 -7.91 -19.31 12.86
N ALA A 278 -7.82 -19.93 14.03
CA ALA A 278 -6.61 -19.91 14.89
C ALA A 278 -5.35 -20.50 14.21
N GLU A 279 -5.53 -21.34 13.19
CA GLU A 279 -4.42 -21.90 12.40
C GLU A 279 -3.75 -20.86 11.51
N HIS A 280 -4.44 -19.78 11.15
CA HIS A 280 -3.87 -18.69 10.39
C HIS A 280 -2.98 -17.82 11.27
N GLN A 281 -1.93 -17.27 10.68
CA GLN A 281 -1.20 -16.12 11.19
C GLN A 281 -1.88 -14.87 10.62
N LEU A 282 -2.59 -14.14 11.46
CA LEU A 282 -3.26 -12.90 11.05
C LEU A 282 -2.23 -11.76 11.09
N LEU A 283 -1.97 -11.14 9.93
CA LEU A 283 -0.90 -10.17 9.74
C LEU A 283 -1.46 -8.77 9.46
N ASP A 284 -1.14 -7.83 10.34
CA ASP A 284 -1.41 -6.41 10.15
C ASP A 284 -0.19 -5.74 9.50
N VAL A 285 -0.35 -5.28 8.26
CA VAL A 285 0.74 -4.67 7.48
C VAL A 285 0.70 -3.14 7.48
N ARG A 286 -0.09 -2.57 8.38
CA ARG A 286 -0.12 -1.13 8.62
C ARG A 286 1.12 -0.66 9.37
N LEU A 287 1.22 0.65 9.59
CA LEU A 287 2.30 1.22 10.40
C LEU A 287 2.20 0.78 11.87
N PRO A 288 3.34 0.71 12.61
CA PRO A 288 3.34 0.35 14.02
C PRO A 288 2.41 1.20 14.89
N ASP A 289 2.32 2.50 14.61
CA ASP A 289 1.43 3.42 15.34
C ASP A 289 -0.05 3.16 15.05
N GLU A 290 -0.39 2.70 13.82
CA GLU A 290 -1.75 2.28 13.47
C GLU A 290 -2.12 0.99 14.22
N PHE A 291 -1.18 0.03 14.30
CA PHE A 291 -1.34 -1.22 15.03
C PHE A 291 -1.51 -0.96 16.54
N ALA A 292 -0.66 -0.11 17.12
CA ALA A 292 -0.70 0.23 18.56
C ALA A 292 -2.02 0.88 18.98
N ARG A 293 -2.64 1.65 18.08
CA ARG A 293 -3.94 2.29 18.33
C ARG A 293 -5.09 1.28 18.41
N GLY A 294 -5.03 0.24 17.59
CA GLY A 294 -6.04 -0.80 17.55
C GLY A 294 -5.78 -1.77 16.42
N HIS A 295 -5.92 -3.04 16.70
CA HIS A 295 -5.73 -4.14 15.77
C HIS A 295 -6.70 -5.27 16.05
N VAL A 296 -6.84 -6.20 15.11
CA VAL A 296 -7.66 -7.41 15.33
C VAL A 296 -6.98 -8.27 16.39
N PRO A 297 -7.71 -8.73 17.42
CA PRO A 297 -7.14 -9.57 18.47
C PRO A 297 -6.35 -10.75 17.93
N GLY A 298 -5.12 -10.92 18.41
CA GLY A 298 -4.22 -11.99 17.96
C GLY A 298 -3.46 -11.69 16.66
N ALA A 299 -3.63 -10.52 16.08
CA ALA A 299 -2.85 -10.12 14.90
C ALA A 299 -1.38 -9.85 15.26
N ILE A 300 -0.51 -10.15 14.29
CA ILE A 300 0.93 -9.87 14.35
C ILE A 300 1.20 -8.60 13.56
N SER A 301 1.89 -7.63 14.17
CA SER A 301 2.35 -6.42 13.47
C SER A 301 3.48 -6.77 12.50
N LEU A 302 3.22 -6.61 11.21
CA LEU A 302 4.18 -6.88 10.13
C LEU A 302 4.18 -5.72 9.12
N PRO A 303 4.63 -4.52 9.49
CA PRO A 303 4.59 -3.35 8.62
C PRO A 303 5.18 -3.62 7.24
N LEU A 304 4.48 -3.21 6.18
CA LEU A 304 4.86 -3.48 4.79
C LEU A 304 6.32 -3.08 4.50
N ALA A 305 6.76 -1.92 4.98
CA ALA A 305 8.12 -1.43 4.81
C ALA A 305 9.20 -2.36 5.41
N ARG A 306 8.85 -3.13 6.45
CA ARG A 306 9.76 -4.06 7.13
C ARG A 306 9.42 -5.52 6.88
N LEU A 307 8.46 -5.79 6.00
CA LEU A 307 7.96 -7.14 5.76
C LEU A 307 9.07 -8.13 5.43
N ARG A 308 10.03 -7.73 4.59
CA ARG A 308 11.15 -8.59 4.18
C ARG A 308 12.07 -8.99 5.33
N GLU A 309 12.28 -8.08 6.26
CA GLU A 309 13.08 -8.30 7.46
C GLU A 309 12.32 -9.19 8.46
N LEU A 310 11.05 -8.88 8.70
CA LEU A 310 10.26 -9.50 9.75
C LEU A 310 9.63 -10.83 9.33
N ALA A 311 9.46 -11.11 8.04
CA ALA A 311 8.86 -12.35 7.57
C ALA A 311 9.61 -13.63 8.01
N VAL A 312 10.89 -13.52 8.37
CA VAL A 312 11.66 -14.64 8.92
C VAL A 312 11.13 -15.17 10.28
N GLN A 313 10.30 -14.36 10.95
CA GLN A 313 9.69 -14.72 12.24
C GLN A 313 8.39 -15.53 12.08
N LEU A 314 7.84 -15.59 10.86
CA LEU A 314 6.62 -16.31 10.56
C LEU A 314 6.90 -17.82 10.43
N ASP A 315 5.94 -18.65 10.86
CA ASP A 315 5.98 -20.09 10.60
C ASP A 315 5.54 -20.36 9.14
N PRO A 316 6.44 -20.84 8.26
CA PRO A 316 6.11 -21.05 6.86
C PRO A 316 5.09 -22.18 6.62
N ARG A 317 4.80 -23.01 7.64
CA ARG A 317 3.81 -24.10 7.55
C ARG A 317 2.41 -23.66 7.90
N ARG A 318 2.23 -22.47 8.48
CA ARG A 318 0.93 -21.92 8.83
C ARG A 318 0.48 -20.92 7.77
N PRO A 319 -0.78 -20.99 7.29
CA PRO A 319 -1.30 -20.02 6.34
C PRO A 319 -1.34 -18.61 6.96
N CYS A 320 -1.15 -17.60 6.13
CA CYS A 320 -1.18 -16.20 6.54
C CYS A 320 -2.45 -15.53 5.99
N ALA A 321 -3.16 -14.79 6.83
CA ALA A 321 -4.22 -13.88 6.44
C ALA A 321 -3.71 -12.44 6.61
N VAL A 322 -3.65 -11.67 5.53
CA VAL A 322 -2.96 -10.37 5.48
C VAL A 322 -3.98 -9.25 5.33
N TYR A 323 -3.96 -8.26 6.23
CA TYR A 323 -4.89 -7.15 6.17
C TYR A 323 -4.24 -5.77 6.33
N CYS A 324 -4.94 -4.78 5.86
CA CYS A 324 -4.78 -3.36 6.15
C CYS A 324 -6.17 -2.69 6.10
N ASP A 325 -6.26 -1.37 6.10
CA ASP A 325 -7.54 -0.66 6.10
C ASP A 325 -8.30 -0.74 4.77
N SER A 326 -7.59 -0.76 3.62
CA SER A 326 -8.19 -0.63 2.28
C SER A 326 -7.96 -1.83 1.37
N GLY A 327 -7.00 -2.69 1.70
CA GLY A 327 -6.57 -3.79 0.86
C GLY A 327 -5.34 -3.50 -0.01
N ARG A 328 -4.92 -2.24 -0.21
CA ARG A 328 -3.78 -1.91 -1.10
C ARG A 328 -2.44 -2.39 -0.53
N ARG A 329 -2.11 -1.98 0.70
CA ARG A 329 -0.88 -2.40 1.40
C ARG A 329 -0.83 -3.92 1.58
N SER A 330 -1.97 -4.52 1.94
CA SER A 330 -2.06 -5.97 2.11
C SER A 330 -1.97 -6.74 0.80
N ALA A 331 -2.38 -6.19 -0.35
CA ALA A 331 -2.16 -6.80 -1.65
C ALA A 331 -0.67 -6.93 -1.98
N SER A 332 0.10 -5.84 -1.85
CA SER A 332 1.55 -5.87 -2.02
C SER A 332 2.24 -6.82 -1.03
N ALA A 333 1.82 -6.79 0.24
CA ALA A 333 2.35 -7.68 1.26
C ALA A 333 2.06 -9.15 0.98
N THR A 334 0.84 -9.49 0.57
CA THR A 334 0.44 -10.85 0.21
C THR A 334 1.29 -11.38 -0.95
N TYR A 335 1.47 -10.58 -1.99
CA TYR A 335 2.31 -10.95 -3.12
C TYR A 335 3.75 -11.24 -2.70
N LEU A 336 4.37 -10.34 -1.93
CA LEU A 336 5.73 -10.49 -1.41
C LEU A 336 5.90 -11.73 -0.51
N LEU A 337 4.88 -12.10 0.26
CA LEU A 337 4.89 -13.32 1.07
C LEU A 337 4.77 -14.56 0.18
N CYS A 338 3.90 -14.53 -0.85
CA CYS A 338 3.78 -15.62 -1.82
C CYS A 338 5.08 -15.87 -2.59
N GLU A 339 5.80 -14.83 -2.99
CA GLU A 339 7.14 -14.96 -3.61
C GLU A 339 8.15 -15.67 -2.72
N ARG A 340 7.95 -15.60 -1.39
CA ARG A 340 8.81 -16.27 -0.39
C ARG A 340 8.31 -17.65 0.01
N GLY A 341 7.27 -18.14 -0.62
CA GLY A 341 6.72 -19.47 -0.40
C GLY A 341 5.74 -19.58 0.77
N PHE A 342 5.29 -18.45 1.36
CA PHE A 342 4.22 -18.49 2.36
C PHE A 342 2.86 -18.71 1.69
N ASP A 343 1.99 -19.48 2.33
CA ASP A 343 0.58 -19.55 1.95
C ASP A 343 -0.15 -18.30 2.48
N ALA A 344 0.01 -17.18 1.78
CA ALA A 344 -0.59 -15.91 2.16
C ALA A 344 -1.86 -15.64 1.35
N ARG A 345 -2.89 -15.10 2.02
CA ARG A 345 -4.18 -14.71 1.45
C ARG A 345 -4.53 -13.30 1.89
N LEU A 346 -5.13 -12.55 0.96
CA LEU A 346 -5.57 -11.18 1.21
C LEU A 346 -6.91 -11.20 1.94
N VAL A 347 -7.02 -10.51 3.08
CA VAL A 347 -8.33 -10.29 3.70
C VAL A 347 -9.15 -9.33 2.85
N ALA A 348 -10.30 -9.83 2.36
CA ALA A 348 -11.16 -9.10 1.42
C ALA A 348 -11.70 -7.80 2.03
N GLY A 349 -11.54 -6.68 1.29
CA GLY A 349 -12.11 -5.38 1.67
C GLY A 349 -11.42 -4.66 2.83
N GLY A 350 -10.31 -5.21 3.34
CA GLY A 350 -9.68 -4.72 4.57
C GLY A 350 -10.46 -5.13 5.83
N VAL A 351 -10.00 -4.69 7.00
CA VAL A 351 -10.67 -5.04 8.27
C VAL A 351 -11.56 -3.89 8.73
N PRO A 352 -12.84 -4.17 9.07
CA PRO A 352 -13.73 -3.20 9.68
C PRO A 352 -13.18 -2.68 11.01
N ALA A 353 -13.34 -1.39 11.28
CA ALA A 353 -12.84 -0.75 12.50
C ALA A 353 -13.45 -1.37 13.78
N GLU A 354 -14.68 -1.93 13.68
CA GLU A 354 -15.39 -2.56 14.79
C GLU A 354 -14.71 -3.85 15.31
N LEU A 355 -13.88 -4.49 14.47
CA LEU A 355 -13.12 -5.68 14.84
C LEU A 355 -11.75 -5.35 15.45
N MET A 356 -11.37 -4.08 15.44
CA MET A 356 -10.11 -3.62 16.01
C MET A 356 -10.31 -3.24 17.47
N THR A 357 -9.57 -3.87 18.37
CA THR A 357 -9.55 -3.53 19.80
C THR A 357 -8.34 -2.65 20.10
N GLU A 358 -8.53 -1.66 20.97
CA GLU A 358 -7.43 -0.85 21.49
C GLU A 358 -6.47 -1.75 22.30
N SER A 359 -5.18 -1.57 22.11
CA SER A 359 -4.16 -2.21 22.94
C SER A 359 -4.18 -1.53 24.31
N HIS A 360 -4.54 -2.28 25.36
CA HIS A 360 -4.44 -1.83 26.74
C HIS A 360 -3.01 -1.89 27.25
#